data_98937bdb0adb156b5a90ebb0baa17cc7
#
_entry.id   98937bdb0adb156b5a90ebb0baa17cc7
#
_cell.length_a   1.000
_cell.length_b   1.000
_cell.length_c   1.000
_cell.angle_alpha   90.00
_cell.angle_beta   90.00
_cell.angle_gamma   90.00
#
_symmetry.space_group_name_H-M   'P 1'
#
loop_
_entity.id
_entity.type
_entity.pdbx_description
1 polymer ?
#
loop_
_entity_poly.entity_id
_entity_poly.type
_entity_poly.pdbx_seq_one_letter_code
_entity_poly.pdbx_strand_id
1 'polypeptide(L)'
;IILKRISVCEGNQDFNYKKTYDKWFPELIHGIEPANYILNNSWCKPRDIVRLLSCAQNSIQNNNHAFTQSVFNSIVRTYSEESLLEIKEELRALYDSNQIDVIITCFMGYKTTFSVGQLKQRIKQYFPGIILETQFSQVIDDLYRLGFLGNFLPLSKTYWWQHKGNGRVILADEWRLFIHYALQSALSIGSQQNYGLNRGEQPQIGDVSQSIVTK
;
A
#
# COMPACT_ATOMS: atom_id res chain seq x y z
N ILE A 1 -1.70 -5.93 -19.95
CA ILE A 1 -2.77 -5.05 -20.48
C ILE A 1 -2.27 -3.62 -20.64
N ILE A 2 -1.70 -2.98 -19.61
CA ILE A 2 -1.26 -1.57 -19.65
C ILE A 2 -0.24 -1.32 -20.77
N LEU A 3 0.85 -2.09 -20.81
CA LEU A 3 1.88 -1.93 -21.85
C LEU A 3 1.33 -2.12 -23.27
N LYS A 4 0.37 -3.02 -23.45
CA LYS A 4 -0.30 -3.18 -24.74
C LYS A 4 -1.10 -1.92 -25.13
N ARG A 5 -1.78 -1.29 -24.17
CA ARG A 5 -2.49 -0.02 -24.42
C ARG A 5 -1.52 1.11 -24.77
N ILE A 6 -0.42 1.23 -24.04
CA ILE A 6 0.65 2.20 -24.35
C ILE A 6 1.15 1.99 -25.78
N SER A 7 1.51 0.76 -26.16
CA SER A 7 1.98 0.44 -27.51
C SER A 7 0.98 0.81 -28.60
N VAL A 8 -0.32 0.54 -28.38
CA VAL A 8 -1.38 0.93 -29.31
C VAL A 8 -1.50 2.45 -29.43
N CYS A 9 -1.44 3.18 -28.30
CA CYS A 9 -1.49 4.65 -28.32
C CYS A 9 -0.26 5.26 -29.05
N GLU A 10 0.88 4.57 -29.07
CA GLU A 10 2.07 4.95 -29.83
C GLU A 10 1.98 4.61 -31.33
N GLY A 11 0.89 3.99 -31.77
CA GLY A 11 0.71 3.56 -33.17
C GLY A 11 1.52 2.32 -33.55
N ASN A 12 2.09 1.60 -32.58
CA ASN A 12 2.83 0.38 -32.84
C ASN A 12 1.87 -0.77 -33.14
N GLN A 13 1.94 -1.33 -34.36
CA GLN A 13 1.15 -2.50 -34.73
C GLN A 13 1.69 -3.79 -34.11
N ASP A 14 3.02 -3.88 -33.94
CA ASP A 14 3.69 -5.03 -33.34
C ASP A 14 4.02 -4.74 -31.87
N PHE A 15 3.30 -5.38 -30.96
CA PHE A 15 3.52 -5.24 -29.53
C PHE A 15 4.75 -6.05 -29.08
N ASN A 16 5.80 -5.35 -28.63
CA ASN A 16 6.94 -5.95 -27.95
C ASN A 16 6.96 -5.51 -26.49
N TYR A 17 6.68 -6.45 -25.59
CA TYR A 17 6.59 -6.20 -24.14
C TYR A 17 7.87 -5.53 -23.61
N LYS A 18 9.03 -6.14 -23.86
CA LYS A 18 10.31 -5.67 -23.30
C LYS A 18 10.66 -4.28 -23.83
N LYS A 19 10.58 -4.06 -25.14
CA LYS A 19 10.86 -2.75 -25.76
C LYS A 19 9.95 -1.65 -25.20
N THR A 20 8.65 -1.93 -25.04
CA THR A 20 7.69 -0.95 -24.48
C THR A 20 7.97 -0.71 -23.00
N TYR A 21 8.29 -1.77 -22.24
CA TYR A 21 8.60 -1.65 -20.82
C TYR A 21 9.87 -0.81 -20.59
N ASP A 22 10.97 -1.15 -21.25
CA ASP A 22 12.27 -0.48 -21.12
C ASP A 22 12.21 1.00 -21.57
N LYS A 23 11.30 1.33 -22.51
CA LYS A 23 11.07 2.72 -22.96
C LYS A 23 10.36 3.56 -21.90
N TRP A 24 9.38 2.98 -21.19
CA TRP A 24 8.49 3.73 -20.31
C TRP A 24 8.86 3.67 -18.83
N PHE A 25 9.59 2.66 -18.41
CA PHE A 25 9.96 2.46 -17.00
C PHE A 25 11.48 2.41 -16.84
N PRO A 26 12.03 2.93 -15.73
CA PRO A 26 13.42 2.76 -15.37
C PRO A 26 13.70 1.31 -14.95
N GLU A 27 14.95 0.94 -14.82
CA GLU A 27 15.34 -0.38 -14.31
C GLU A 27 14.82 -0.59 -12.88
N LEU A 28 14.95 0.42 -12.02
CA LEU A 28 14.51 0.36 -10.63
C LEU A 28 13.82 1.68 -10.20
N ILE A 29 12.85 1.56 -9.31
CA ILE A 29 12.22 2.65 -8.56
C ILE A 29 12.46 2.37 -7.08
N HIS A 30 13.23 3.22 -6.40
CA HIS A 30 13.64 3.01 -5.00
C HIS A 30 14.30 1.64 -4.74
N GLY A 31 15.07 1.14 -5.71
CA GLY A 31 15.73 -0.17 -5.62
C GLY A 31 14.79 -1.37 -5.84
N ILE A 32 13.57 -1.13 -6.28
CA ILE A 32 12.54 -2.16 -6.55
C ILE A 32 12.20 -2.12 -8.04
N GLU A 33 11.99 -3.28 -8.64
CA GLU A 33 11.47 -3.38 -10.01
C GLU A 33 10.15 -2.60 -10.14
N PRO A 34 9.96 -1.77 -11.20
CA PRO A 34 8.78 -0.93 -11.36
C PRO A 34 7.45 -1.67 -11.26
N ALA A 35 7.34 -2.89 -11.80
CA ALA A 35 6.13 -3.69 -11.69
C ALA A 35 5.79 -4.01 -10.21
N ASN A 36 6.78 -4.42 -9.43
CA ASN A 36 6.63 -4.70 -8.00
C ASN A 36 6.33 -3.42 -7.19
N TYR A 37 6.99 -2.30 -7.53
CA TYR A 37 6.69 -1.01 -6.92
C TYR A 37 5.22 -0.60 -7.13
N ILE A 38 4.73 -0.70 -8.36
CA ILE A 38 3.34 -0.37 -8.73
C ILE A 38 2.36 -1.29 -8.00
N LEU A 39 2.59 -2.60 -8.02
CA LEU A 39 1.74 -3.59 -7.36
C LEU A 39 1.68 -3.38 -5.85
N ASN A 40 2.82 -3.10 -5.21
CA ASN A 40 2.87 -2.86 -3.77
C ASN A 40 2.15 -1.57 -3.34
N ASN A 41 2.08 -0.57 -4.22
CA ASN A 41 1.40 0.70 -3.94
C ASN A 41 -0.07 0.73 -4.39
N SER A 42 -0.60 -0.32 -5.02
CA SER A 42 -1.94 -0.34 -5.63
C SER A 42 -2.84 -1.48 -5.14
N TRP A 43 -2.57 -2.07 -3.98
CA TRP A 43 -3.31 -3.25 -3.48
C TRP A 43 -3.45 -4.39 -4.50
N CYS A 44 -2.60 -4.44 -5.52
CA CYS A 44 -2.72 -5.36 -6.66
C CYS A 44 -4.07 -5.25 -7.41
N LYS A 45 -4.86 -4.20 -7.17
CA LYS A 45 -6.17 -3.97 -7.80
C LYS A 45 -5.98 -3.22 -9.13
N PRO A 46 -6.59 -3.67 -10.25
CA PRO A 46 -6.43 -3.00 -11.56
C PRO A 46 -6.82 -1.51 -11.54
N ARG A 47 -7.87 -1.14 -10.79
CA ARG A 47 -8.31 0.26 -10.66
C ARG A 47 -7.23 1.13 -10.02
N ASP A 48 -6.61 0.64 -8.95
CA ASP A 48 -5.60 1.39 -8.19
C ASP A 48 -4.29 1.50 -8.98
N ILE A 49 -3.93 0.48 -9.77
CA ILE A 49 -2.82 0.54 -10.72
C ILE A 49 -3.05 1.66 -11.75
N VAL A 50 -4.25 1.71 -12.33
CA VAL A 50 -4.60 2.76 -13.31
C VAL A 50 -4.56 4.14 -12.65
N ARG A 51 -5.10 4.29 -11.44
CA ARG A 51 -5.07 5.56 -10.69
C ARG A 51 -3.64 6.01 -10.41
N LEU A 52 -2.77 5.13 -9.89
CA LEU A 52 -1.35 5.43 -9.64
C LEU A 52 -0.64 5.91 -10.92
N LEU A 53 -0.84 5.21 -12.02
CA LEU A 53 -0.22 5.57 -13.30
C LEU A 53 -0.82 6.84 -13.91
N SER A 54 -2.12 7.11 -13.70
CA SER A 54 -2.75 8.35 -14.13
C SER A 54 -2.22 9.55 -13.34
N CYS A 55 -2.07 9.43 -12.02
CA CYS A 55 -1.40 10.47 -11.21
C CYS A 55 0.02 10.72 -11.71
N ALA A 56 0.79 9.65 -11.98
CA ALA A 56 2.14 9.75 -12.52
C ALA A 56 2.17 10.43 -13.89
N GLN A 57 1.27 10.05 -14.80
CA GLN A 57 1.16 10.65 -16.12
C GLN A 57 0.87 12.16 -16.05
N ASN A 58 -0.05 12.58 -15.19
CA ASN A 58 -0.40 13.98 -15.02
C ASN A 58 0.75 14.83 -14.46
N SER A 59 1.74 14.22 -13.82
CA SER A 59 2.92 14.90 -13.28
C SER A 59 4.09 14.94 -14.27
N ILE A 60 4.01 14.24 -15.40
CA ILE A 60 5.04 14.27 -16.43
C ILE A 60 4.99 15.63 -17.15
N GLN A 61 6.02 16.47 -16.93
CA GLN A 61 6.17 17.73 -17.63
C GLN A 61 6.65 17.50 -19.07
N ASN A 62 6.23 18.38 -20.00
CA ASN A 62 6.50 18.37 -21.43
C ASN A 62 7.94 17.98 -21.76
N ASN A 63 8.18 16.85 -22.37
CA ASN A 63 9.36 16.25 -22.96
C ASN A 63 9.94 15.00 -22.30
N ASN A 64 9.45 14.56 -21.15
CA ASN A 64 9.87 13.29 -20.55
C ASN A 64 8.70 12.28 -20.63
N HIS A 65 8.74 11.39 -21.59
CA HIS A 65 7.67 10.38 -21.80
C HIS A 65 7.91 9.08 -21.01
N ALA A 66 8.51 9.16 -19.81
CA ALA A 66 8.83 7.98 -19.02
C ALA A 66 8.38 8.12 -17.56
N PHE A 67 7.95 7.00 -16.97
CA PHE A 67 7.59 6.89 -15.54
C PHE A 67 8.87 6.75 -14.69
N THR A 68 9.62 7.83 -14.54
CA THR A 68 10.88 7.84 -13.77
C THR A 68 10.63 7.81 -12.25
N GLN A 69 11.67 7.52 -11.47
CA GLN A 69 11.59 7.60 -10.00
C GLN A 69 11.18 9.00 -9.52
N SER A 70 11.65 10.07 -10.18
CA SER A 70 11.27 11.44 -9.82
C SER A 70 9.79 11.72 -10.05
N VAL A 71 9.20 11.16 -11.11
CA VAL A 71 7.75 11.23 -11.38
C VAL A 71 6.98 10.56 -10.25
N PHE A 72 7.36 9.33 -9.86
CA PHE A 72 6.69 8.65 -8.75
C PHE A 72 6.86 9.41 -7.43
N ASN A 73 8.04 10.00 -7.17
CA ASN A 73 8.26 10.82 -5.98
C ASN A 73 7.34 12.05 -5.91
N SER A 74 7.11 12.70 -7.05
CA SER A 74 6.28 13.91 -7.11
C SER A 74 4.80 13.65 -6.80
N ILE A 75 4.33 12.43 -7.02
CA ILE A 75 2.92 12.07 -6.84
C ILE A 75 2.60 11.35 -5.52
N VAL A 76 3.63 10.96 -4.75
CA VAL A 76 3.44 10.16 -3.52
C VAL A 76 2.36 10.76 -2.62
N ARG A 77 2.40 12.07 -2.40
CA ARG A 77 1.45 12.74 -1.52
C ARG A 77 0.04 12.73 -2.10
N THR A 78 -0.13 13.20 -3.33
CA THR A 78 -1.44 13.28 -4.00
C THR A 78 -2.09 11.90 -4.09
N TYR A 79 -1.35 10.90 -4.57
CA TYR A 79 -1.85 9.53 -4.64
C TYR A 79 -2.23 8.95 -3.27
N SER A 80 -1.45 9.26 -2.24
CA SER A 80 -1.72 8.82 -0.87
C SER A 80 -2.98 9.47 -0.29
N GLU A 81 -3.18 10.77 -0.53
CA GLU A 81 -4.38 11.50 -0.11
C GLU A 81 -5.64 10.96 -0.79
N GLU A 82 -5.60 10.72 -2.11
CA GLU A 82 -6.69 10.10 -2.86
C GLU A 82 -6.99 8.67 -2.35
N SER A 83 -5.94 7.90 -2.06
CA SER A 83 -6.08 6.54 -1.53
C SER A 83 -6.70 6.52 -0.14
N LEU A 84 -6.33 7.47 0.73
CA LEU A 84 -6.93 7.62 2.04
C LEU A 84 -8.40 8.03 1.96
N LEU A 85 -8.73 8.93 1.02
CA LEU A 85 -10.13 9.34 0.79
C LEU A 85 -10.98 8.13 0.39
N GLU A 86 -10.49 7.28 -0.49
CA GLU A 86 -11.20 6.08 -0.92
C GLU A 86 -11.42 5.09 0.24
N ILE A 87 -10.41 4.87 1.07
CA ILE A 87 -10.56 4.06 2.30
C ILE A 87 -11.62 4.66 3.23
N LYS A 88 -11.66 6.00 3.39
CA LYS A 88 -12.70 6.66 4.17
C LYS A 88 -14.09 6.44 3.59
N GLU A 89 -14.25 6.47 2.27
CA GLU A 89 -15.54 6.17 1.61
C GLU A 89 -15.97 4.71 1.85
N GLU A 90 -15.03 3.75 1.75
CA GLU A 90 -15.34 2.36 2.04
C GLU A 90 -15.72 2.15 3.54
N LEU A 91 -15.07 2.86 4.46
CA LEU A 91 -15.41 2.82 5.89
C LEU A 91 -16.80 3.39 6.22
N ARG A 92 -17.36 4.29 5.39
CA ARG A 92 -18.72 4.83 5.58
C ARG A 92 -19.83 3.78 5.53
N ALA A 93 -19.56 2.63 4.95
CA ALA A 93 -20.50 1.50 5.01
C ALA A 93 -20.58 0.84 6.40
N LEU A 94 -19.60 1.11 7.30
CA LEU A 94 -19.45 0.45 8.59
C LEU A 94 -19.52 1.42 9.76
N TYR A 95 -19.12 2.67 9.58
CA TYR A 95 -18.91 3.67 10.62
C TYR A 95 -19.46 5.04 10.22
N ASP A 96 -19.89 5.84 11.19
CA ASP A 96 -20.23 7.25 10.94
C ASP A 96 -18.98 8.11 10.71
N SER A 97 -19.19 9.33 10.21
CA SER A 97 -18.09 10.22 9.84
C SER A 97 -17.17 10.59 11.02
N ASN A 98 -17.74 10.77 12.23
CA ASN A 98 -16.95 11.10 13.41
C ASN A 98 -16.08 9.91 13.84
N GLN A 99 -16.64 8.70 13.78
CA GLN A 99 -15.91 7.47 14.09
C GLN A 99 -14.76 7.26 13.10
N ILE A 100 -15.00 7.48 11.79
CA ILE A 100 -13.96 7.38 10.76
C ILE A 100 -12.83 8.36 11.02
N ASP A 101 -13.15 9.63 11.28
CA ASP A 101 -12.13 10.65 11.52
C ASP A 101 -11.29 10.34 12.77
N VAL A 102 -11.92 9.85 13.83
CA VAL A 102 -11.21 9.43 15.03
C VAL A 102 -10.34 8.19 14.78
N ILE A 103 -10.84 7.18 14.06
CA ILE A 103 -10.06 6.00 13.66
C ILE A 103 -8.82 6.44 12.90
N ILE A 104 -8.97 7.27 11.86
CA ILE A 104 -7.85 7.73 11.03
C ILE A 104 -6.85 8.55 11.86
N THR A 105 -7.35 9.45 12.73
CA THR A 105 -6.51 10.29 13.59
C THR A 105 -5.63 9.46 14.52
N CYS A 106 -6.08 8.29 14.97
CA CYS A 106 -5.24 7.38 15.76
C CYS A 106 -3.95 6.93 15.04
N PHE A 107 -3.96 6.93 13.71
CA PHE A 107 -2.80 6.53 12.90
C PHE A 107 -1.99 7.72 12.38
N MET A 108 -2.51 8.94 12.43
CA MET A 108 -1.79 10.14 12.01
C MET A 108 -0.49 10.32 12.80
N GLY A 109 0.62 10.51 12.08
CA GLY A 109 1.95 10.69 12.69
C GLY A 109 2.45 9.52 13.52
N TYR A 110 1.81 8.34 13.40
CA TYR A 110 2.22 7.15 14.16
C TYR A 110 3.38 6.42 13.47
N LYS A 111 3.53 5.14 13.71
CA LYS A 111 4.58 4.28 13.12
C LYS A 111 4.04 3.53 11.91
N THR A 112 4.91 3.21 10.95
CA THR A 112 4.56 2.30 9.84
C THR A 112 4.26 0.89 10.33
N THR A 113 4.98 0.44 11.37
CA THR A 113 4.90 -0.92 11.93
C THR A 113 4.81 -0.83 13.44
N PHE A 114 3.89 -1.57 14.05
CA PHE A 114 3.66 -1.55 15.50
C PHE A 114 3.01 -2.86 15.98
N SER A 115 3.17 -3.19 17.28
CA SER A 115 2.45 -4.29 17.88
C SER A 115 1.03 -3.90 18.28
N VAL A 116 0.18 -4.90 18.47
CA VAL A 116 -1.17 -4.71 19.02
C VAL A 116 -1.12 -4.00 20.38
N GLY A 117 -0.18 -4.41 21.25
CA GLY A 117 0.01 -3.77 22.56
C GLY A 117 0.39 -2.28 22.45
N GLN A 118 1.28 -1.93 21.52
CA GLN A 118 1.65 -0.52 21.29
C GLN A 118 0.47 0.32 20.81
N LEU A 119 -0.36 -0.21 19.92
CA LEU A 119 -1.56 0.49 19.46
C LEU A 119 -2.58 0.67 20.59
N LYS A 120 -2.86 -0.39 21.35
CA LYS A 120 -3.75 -0.30 22.53
C LYS A 120 -3.28 0.73 23.56
N GLN A 121 -1.97 0.77 23.83
CA GLN A 121 -1.40 1.77 24.74
C GLN A 121 -1.58 3.19 24.19
N ARG A 122 -1.34 3.43 22.90
CA ARG A 122 -1.56 4.73 22.25
C ARG A 122 -3.02 5.16 22.36
N ILE A 123 -3.96 4.25 22.05
CA ILE A 123 -5.39 4.54 22.13
C ILE A 123 -5.77 4.94 23.56
N LYS A 124 -5.40 4.13 24.54
CA LYS A 124 -5.69 4.41 25.95
C LYS A 124 -5.13 5.74 26.45
N GLN A 125 -3.95 6.12 25.95
CA GLN A 125 -3.26 7.34 26.38
C GLN A 125 -3.81 8.61 25.73
N TYR A 126 -4.13 8.58 24.43
CA TYR A 126 -4.42 9.78 23.64
C TYR A 126 -5.85 9.84 23.11
N PHE A 127 -6.57 8.72 23.12
CA PHE A 127 -7.88 8.59 22.51
C PHE A 127 -8.83 7.76 23.39
N PRO A 128 -8.99 8.05 24.69
CA PRO A 128 -9.83 7.23 25.55
C PRO A 128 -11.32 7.32 25.15
N GLY A 129 -12.03 6.22 25.29
CA GLY A 129 -13.47 6.14 25.04
C GLY A 129 -13.91 6.08 23.58
N ILE A 130 -12.98 5.98 22.63
CA ILE A 130 -13.33 5.88 21.22
C ILE A 130 -13.72 4.45 20.81
N ILE A 131 -14.37 4.34 19.64
CA ILE A 131 -14.79 3.04 19.08
C ILE A 131 -13.64 2.04 18.94
N LEU A 132 -12.44 2.49 18.64
CA LEU A 132 -11.25 1.66 18.52
C LEU A 132 -10.80 1.06 19.86
N GLU A 133 -11.14 1.68 20.99
CA GLU A 133 -10.91 1.12 22.32
C GLU A 133 -11.97 0.06 22.67
N THR A 134 -13.25 0.34 22.41
CA THR A 134 -14.37 -0.51 22.79
C THR A 134 -14.60 -1.71 21.87
N GLN A 135 -14.31 -1.55 20.57
CA GLN A 135 -14.48 -2.56 19.52
C GLN A 135 -13.17 -2.86 18.79
N PHE A 136 -12.05 -2.91 19.52
CA PHE A 136 -10.70 -3.00 18.95
C PHE A 136 -10.56 -4.08 17.87
N SER A 137 -10.95 -5.31 18.20
CA SER A 137 -10.75 -6.45 17.28
C SER A 137 -11.57 -6.30 16.00
N GLN A 138 -12.79 -5.78 16.10
CA GLN A 138 -13.65 -5.54 14.95
C GLN A 138 -13.08 -4.45 14.05
N VAL A 139 -12.73 -3.29 14.61
CA VAL A 139 -12.20 -2.17 13.84
C VAL A 139 -10.88 -2.56 13.15
N ILE A 140 -9.99 -3.29 13.83
CA ILE A 140 -8.74 -3.75 13.22
C ILE A 140 -8.98 -4.76 12.11
N ASP A 141 -9.96 -5.67 12.26
CA ASP A 141 -10.32 -6.63 11.19
C ASP A 141 -10.90 -5.90 9.97
N ASP A 142 -11.76 -4.90 10.18
CA ASP A 142 -12.31 -4.08 9.10
C ASP A 142 -11.22 -3.29 8.37
N LEU A 143 -10.30 -2.65 9.08
CA LEU A 143 -9.14 -1.98 8.48
C LEU A 143 -8.23 -2.94 7.72
N TYR A 144 -8.08 -4.18 8.18
CA TYR A 144 -7.34 -5.21 7.49
C TYR A 144 -8.05 -5.65 6.21
N ARG A 145 -9.37 -5.84 6.25
CA ARG A 145 -10.18 -6.22 5.06
C ARG A 145 -10.13 -5.16 3.96
N LEU A 146 -10.13 -3.90 4.33
CA LEU A 146 -10.00 -2.79 3.39
C LEU A 146 -8.57 -2.62 2.85
N GLY A 147 -7.59 -3.29 3.47
CA GLY A 147 -6.18 -3.18 3.11
C GLY A 147 -5.49 -1.93 3.65
N PHE A 148 -6.11 -1.22 4.61
CA PHE A 148 -5.46 -0.15 5.37
C PHE A 148 -4.30 -0.71 6.21
N LEU A 149 -4.55 -1.86 6.86
CA LEU A 149 -3.56 -2.61 7.64
C LEU A 149 -3.20 -3.93 6.96
N GLY A 150 -1.97 -4.36 7.14
CA GLY A 150 -1.49 -5.70 6.91
C GLY A 150 -0.83 -6.27 8.15
N ASN A 151 -0.46 -7.55 8.11
CA ASN A 151 0.39 -8.17 9.11
C ASN A 151 1.84 -8.26 8.63
N PHE A 152 2.77 -8.10 9.53
CA PHE A 152 4.19 -8.28 9.33
C PHE A 152 4.77 -9.21 10.38
N LEU A 153 5.45 -10.28 9.96
CA LEU A 153 6.19 -11.19 10.84
C LEU A 153 7.67 -10.82 10.78
N PRO A 154 8.24 -10.20 11.83
CA PRO A 154 9.61 -9.71 11.82
C PRO A 154 10.65 -10.81 11.62
N LEU A 155 10.41 -12.00 12.18
CA LEU A 155 11.36 -13.12 12.16
C LEU A 155 11.65 -13.61 10.73
N SER A 156 10.61 -13.72 9.90
CA SER A 156 10.73 -14.18 8.50
C SER A 156 10.65 -13.03 7.49
N LYS A 157 10.48 -11.78 7.95
CA LYS A 157 10.27 -10.59 7.11
C LYS A 157 9.09 -10.73 6.15
N THR A 158 8.05 -11.47 6.55
CA THR A 158 6.91 -11.82 5.71
C THR A 158 5.76 -10.84 5.95
N TYR A 159 5.17 -10.34 4.84
CA TYR A 159 3.99 -9.48 4.87
C TYR A 159 2.76 -10.26 4.43
N TRP A 160 1.70 -10.18 5.22
CA TRP A 160 0.40 -10.77 4.92
C TRP A 160 -0.64 -9.68 4.71
N TRP A 161 -1.39 -9.81 3.62
CA TRP A 161 -2.40 -8.86 3.19
C TRP A 161 -3.68 -9.58 2.82
N GLN A 162 -4.83 -8.99 3.13
CA GLN A 162 -6.11 -9.53 2.73
C GLN A 162 -6.20 -9.71 1.19
N HIS A 163 -5.79 -8.70 0.42
CA HIS A 163 -5.82 -8.73 -1.04
C HIS A 163 -4.84 -9.74 -1.69
N LYS A 164 -3.96 -10.35 -0.89
CA LYS A 164 -3.08 -11.47 -1.31
C LYS A 164 -3.59 -12.83 -0.84
N GLY A 165 -4.87 -12.91 -0.39
CA GLY A 165 -5.52 -14.17 0.00
C GLY A 165 -5.40 -14.54 1.48
N ASN A 166 -4.79 -13.70 2.33
CA ASN A 166 -4.72 -13.94 3.78
C ASN A 166 -6.00 -13.42 4.44
N GLY A 167 -6.95 -14.31 4.71
CA GLY A 167 -8.34 -13.97 5.00
C GLY A 167 -8.61 -13.23 6.31
N ARG A 168 -7.69 -13.23 7.31
CA ARG A 168 -7.92 -12.62 8.63
C ARG A 168 -6.66 -11.94 9.17
N VAL A 169 -6.89 -10.86 9.93
CA VAL A 169 -5.82 -10.21 10.69
C VAL A 169 -5.32 -11.13 11.82
N ILE A 170 -4.00 -11.13 12.05
CA ILE A 170 -3.38 -11.85 13.16
C ILE A 170 -2.99 -10.84 14.24
N LEU A 171 -3.51 -11.04 15.44
CA LEU A 171 -3.30 -10.16 16.60
C LEU A 171 -2.34 -10.74 17.64
N ALA A 172 -1.65 -11.83 17.32
CA ALA A 172 -0.68 -12.48 18.20
C ALA A 172 0.59 -11.63 18.37
N ASP A 173 1.28 -11.76 19.51
CA ASP A 173 2.37 -10.89 19.93
C ASP A 173 3.61 -10.93 19.02
N GLU A 174 3.87 -12.04 18.37
CA GLU A 174 4.96 -12.20 17.39
C GLU A 174 4.73 -11.43 16.10
N TRP A 175 3.45 -11.09 15.79
CA TRP A 175 3.09 -10.33 14.62
C TRP A 175 3.04 -8.83 14.90
N ARG A 176 3.26 -8.06 13.86
CA ARG A 176 3.08 -6.61 13.86
C ARG A 176 1.97 -6.24 12.88
N LEU A 177 1.29 -5.15 13.17
CA LEU A 177 0.43 -4.47 12.21
C LEU A 177 1.30 -3.53 11.37
N PHE A 178 0.99 -3.42 10.10
CA PHE A 178 1.73 -2.60 9.14
C PHE A 178 0.74 -1.74 8.34
N ILE A 179 0.99 -0.43 8.25
CA ILE A 179 0.17 0.50 7.46
C ILE A 179 0.58 0.41 5.99
N HIS A 180 -0.42 0.26 5.09
CA HIS A 180 -0.17 0.11 3.66
C HIS A 180 0.68 1.26 3.10
N TYR A 181 1.59 0.95 2.19
CA TYR A 181 2.54 1.92 1.61
C TYR A 181 1.84 3.14 1.02
N ALA A 182 0.75 2.93 0.28
CA ALA A 182 -0.02 3.99 -0.36
C ALA A 182 -0.65 5.01 0.61
N LEU A 183 -0.77 4.70 1.91
CA LEU A 183 -1.43 5.56 2.90
C LEU A 183 -0.44 6.33 3.78
N GLN A 184 0.84 5.94 3.77
CA GLN A 184 1.82 6.45 4.73
C GLN A 184 2.05 7.97 4.61
N SER A 185 2.11 8.49 3.40
CA SER A 185 2.30 9.93 3.17
C SER A 185 1.12 10.76 3.64
N ALA A 186 -0.13 10.36 3.33
CA ALA A 186 -1.33 11.05 3.79
C ALA A 186 -1.50 11.02 5.31
N LEU A 187 -1.01 9.96 5.96
CA LEU A 187 -1.01 9.82 7.41
C LEU A 187 0.19 10.50 8.08
N SER A 188 1.04 11.20 7.33
CA SER A 188 2.27 11.83 7.83
C SER A 188 3.20 10.85 8.53
N ILE A 189 3.26 9.61 8.03
CA ILE A 189 4.10 8.54 8.57
C ILE A 189 5.35 8.41 7.71
N GLY A 190 6.52 8.37 8.33
CA GLY A 190 7.77 8.04 7.63
C GLY A 190 8.42 9.16 6.84
N SER A 191 7.95 10.41 6.93
CA SER A 191 8.55 11.55 6.25
C SER A 191 9.97 11.89 6.73
N GLN A 192 10.47 11.27 7.78
CA GLN A 192 11.82 11.52 8.31
C GLN A 192 12.81 10.34 8.27
N GLN A 193 12.39 9.11 7.93
CA GLN A 193 13.27 7.93 8.10
C GLN A 193 13.42 6.98 6.92
N ASN A 194 12.62 7.06 5.86
CA ASN A 194 12.58 5.96 4.88
C ASN A 194 13.31 6.17 3.54
N TYR A 195 13.94 7.31 3.32
CA TYR A 195 14.75 7.49 2.09
C TYR A 195 16.18 6.92 2.18
N GLY A 196 16.57 6.31 3.30
CA GLY A 196 17.95 5.87 3.53
C GLY A 196 18.19 4.46 4.05
N LEU A 197 17.20 3.70 4.49
CA LEU A 197 17.45 2.47 5.26
C LEU A 197 16.90 1.14 4.70
N ASN A 198 16.19 1.13 3.59
CA ASN A 198 15.76 -0.13 2.97
C ASN A 198 16.53 -0.48 1.68
N ARG A 199 17.85 -0.33 1.69
CA ARG A 199 18.71 -0.99 0.71
C ARG A 199 18.85 -2.45 1.12
N GLY A 200 18.01 -3.32 0.57
CA GLY A 200 18.30 -4.75 0.58
C GLY A 200 17.21 -5.73 1.01
N GLU A 201 16.02 -5.30 1.39
CA GLU A 201 14.99 -6.25 1.83
C GLU A 201 13.78 -6.25 0.88
N GLN A 202 13.86 -7.03 -0.18
CA GLN A 202 12.68 -7.35 -1.00
C GLN A 202 11.76 -8.26 -0.19
N PRO A 203 10.43 -7.95 -0.09
CA PRO A 203 9.49 -8.94 0.39
C PRO A 203 9.46 -10.10 -0.61
N GLN A 204 9.94 -11.25 -0.21
CA GLN A 204 9.76 -12.47 -1.01
C GLN A 204 8.27 -12.72 -1.12
N ILE A 205 7.77 -12.74 -2.35
CA ILE A 205 6.44 -13.24 -2.69
C ILE A 205 6.53 -14.74 -2.43
N GLY A 206 5.91 -15.21 -1.35
CA GLY A 206 5.80 -16.64 -1.08
C GLY A 206 5.12 -17.31 -2.26
N ASP A 207 5.86 -18.21 -2.91
CA ASP A 207 5.38 -19.06 -4.00
C ASP A 207 4.25 -19.96 -3.46
N VAL A 208 3.02 -19.65 -3.83
CA VAL A 208 1.82 -20.47 -3.53
C VAL A 208 1.71 -21.62 -4.54
N SER A 209 2.82 -22.24 -4.86
CA SER A 209 2.86 -23.40 -5.74
C SER A 209 3.55 -24.55 -5.02
N GLN A 210 2.88 -25.15 -4.02
CA GLN A 210 3.07 -26.59 -3.68
C GLN A 210 2.35 -26.93 -2.36
N SER A 211 1.11 -27.34 -2.43
CA SER A 211 0.57 -28.41 -1.59
C SER A 211 -0.89 -28.74 -1.98
N ILE A 212 -1.06 -29.21 -3.20
CA ILE A 212 -2.19 -30.09 -3.55
C ILE A 212 -1.57 -31.32 -4.24
N VAL A 213 -1.08 -32.27 -3.47
CA VAL A 213 -1.07 -33.69 -3.81
C VAL A 213 -0.95 -34.49 -2.51
N THR A 214 -1.86 -35.47 -2.39
CA THR A 214 -1.90 -36.64 -1.49
C THR A 214 -2.43 -36.42 -0.07
N LYS A 215 -3.69 -36.65 0.20
CA LYS A 215 -4.33 -37.92 0.56
C LYS A 215 -5.84 -37.80 0.53
#